data_d9cdb1143ec7aa7b97526aba5497aa75
#
_entry.id   d9cdb1143ec7aa7b97526aba5497aa75
#
_cell.length_a   1.000
_cell.length_b   1.000
_cell.length_c   1.000
_cell.angle_alpha   90.00
_cell.angle_beta   90.00
_cell.angle_gamma   90.00
#
_symmetry.space_group_name_H-M   'P 1'
#
loop_
_entity.id
_entity.type
_entity.pdbx_description
1 polymer ?
#
loop_
_entity_poly.entity_id
_entity_poly.type
_entity_poly.pdbx_seq_one_letter_code
_entity_poly.pdbx_strand_id
1 'polypeptide(L)'
;MAYEMLLSPIKIGNMQLKNRVVMAPMLIGMGDFDGKPTEQLMNYYVERAKGGTALIITEITRVNDFHGAAAFAQLSMSKDSHIEPMRKFADRIHEAGGKLAVQLHHPGRQNLGLCIGTIPLLIPFQNIKCVKKLIFKVVPKVGPKLLEKHWCPKVYAPSVTERAKFADSKMKAFSHKQIVNLEKDFIDAAERLQKAGVDAVELHASHGYLIQQFLSPYTNRRTDEYGGSLENRMRFLLNIIKGIKERCPGYPVLVRLTVDECYSYIGKPGVGYDLKEGVEMAKRLEAAGVDAIDVSSAGYDTFNYWLEPTSFPVGWRKYMAAEVKKNVKIPVLAANLIRTPEQAEQQLEEGTQDLISLGRPHIADPYFVNKCASGHPEDIRRCICCLYCIQSMEEQAFHGSHTLCSLNPYLGHEGEMDKITEKVGNGRLVVIVGAGVAGLMCAEVLLRRGFNVTIVEKEAVAGGQLNLADKGPGKDKIAWATEDLMTSVTKLGVNIKFNTEATVEMLKE
;
A
#
# COMPACT_ATOMS: atom_id res chain seq x y z
N MET A 1 9.93 24.06 15.97
CA MET A 1 10.50 22.91 15.20
C MET A 1 9.83 22.90 13.84
N ALA A 2 10.51 22.53 12.76
CA ALA A 2 9.81 22.30 11.49
C ALA A 2 8.85 21.11 11.65
N TYR A 3 7.69 21.16 10.99
CA TYR A 3 6.68 20.10 10.96
C TYR A 3 6.07 19.78 12.34
N GLU A 4 5.64 20.79 13.08
CA GLU A 4 5.11 20.64 14.44
C GLU A 4 3.79 19.88 14.48
N MET A 5 2.89 20.08 13.52
CA MET A 5 1.64 19.33 13.46
C MET A 5 1.89 17.87 13.06
N LEU A 6 2.71 17.64 12.03
CA LEU A 6 3.02 16.30 11.54
C LEU A 6 3.62 15.41 12.63
N LEU A 7 4.50 15.98 13.45
CA LEU A 7 5.21 15.28 14.53
C LEU A 7 4.44 15.27 15.87
N SER A 8 3.28 15.94 15.96
CA SER A 8 2.48 15.97 17.17
C SER A 8 1.69 14.66 17.39
N PRO A 9 1.48 14.26 18.66
CA PRO A 9 0.73 13.06 18.97
C PRO A 9 -0.77 13.23 18.67
N ILE A 10 -1.46 12.09 18.44
CA ILE A 10 -2.91 12.04 18.23
C ILE A 10 -3.46 10.71 18.76
N LYS A 11 -4.79 10.62 19.00
CA LYS A 11 -5.51 9.39 19.38
C LYS A 11 -6.47 8.94 18.30
N ILE A 12 -6.57 7.62 18.11
CA ILE A 12 -7.64 6.93 17.37
C ILE A 12 -8.32 5.98 18.38
N GLY A 13 -9.55 6.29 18.80
CA GLY A 13 -10.18 5.57 19.90
C GLY A 13 -9.31 5.65 21.16
N ASN A 14 -8.93 4.48 21.71
CA ASN A 14 -8.00 4.39 22.85
C ASN A 14 -6.53 4.27 22.45
N MET A 15 -6.21 4.13 21.15
CA MET A 15 -4.85 3.98 20.64
C MET A 15 -4.15 5.34 20.55
N GLN A 16 -3.06 5.52 21.32
CA GLN A 16 -2.21 6.70 21.27
C GLN A 16 -1.13 6.54 20.19
N LEU A 17 -1.01 7.52 19.31
CA LEU A 17 0.02 7.62 18.27
C LEU A 17 1.03 8.72 18.62
N LYS A 18 2.32 8.45 18.38
CA LYS A 18 3.43 9.37 18.67
C LYS A 18 3.55 10.56 17.72
N ASN A 19 2.99 10.43 16.52
CA ASN A 19 2.92 11.46 15.48
C ASN A 19 1.73 11.18 14.55
N ARG A 20 1.51 12.03 13.54
CA ARG A 20 0.36 11.95 12.63
C ARG A 20 0.67 11.20 11.32
N VAL A 21 1.77 10.46 11.23
CA VAL A 21 2.13 9.74 10.01
C VAL A 21 1.71 8.27 10.11
N VAL A 22 0.95 7.85 9.10
CA VAL A 22 0.42 6.49 8.95
C VAL A 22 0.96 5.87 7.66
N MET A 23 1.40 4.62 7.72
CA MET A 23 1.69 3.85 6.52
C MET A 23 0.38 3.29 5.95
N ALA A 24 0.02 3.72 4.73
CA ALA A 24 -1.16 3.22 4.03
C ALA A 24 -1.02 1.73 3.67
N PRO A 25 -2.13 0.97 3.66
CA PRO A 25 -2.13 -0.43 3.26
C PRO A 25 -1.78 -0.59 1.77
N MET A 26 -0.80 -1.45 1.50
CA MET A 26 -0.35 -1.76 0.14
C MET A 26 0.01 -3.25 0.04
N LEU A 27 -0.51 -3.93 -0.96
CA LEU A 27 -0.14 -5.32 -1.23
C LEU A 27 1.30 -5.38 -1.75
N ILE A 28 2.17 -6.06 -1.01
CA ILE A 28 3.60 -6.17 -1.31
C ILE A 28 3.95 -7.57 -1.84
N GLY A 29 3.15 -8.59 -1.52
CA GLY A 29 3.35 -9.95 -2.02
C GLY A 29 4.46 -10.71 -1.30
N MET A 30 4.67 -10.46 -0.02
CA MET A 30 5.71 -11.11 0.80
C MET A 30 5.15 -12.10 1.82
N GLY A 31 3.84 -12.34 1.89
CA GLY A 31 3.23 -13.36 2.73
C GLY A 31 3.52 -14.78 2.25
N ASP A 32 3.19 -15.79 3.05
CA ASP A 32 3.17 -17.17 2.56
C ASP A 32 1.80 -17.53 1.94
N PHE A 33 1.69 -18.74 1.35
CA PHE A 33 0.42 -19.15 0.73
C PHE A 33 -0.68 -19.45 1.74
N ASP A 34 -0.32 -19.79 2.98
CA ASP A 34 -1.26 -19.94 4.08
C ASP A 34 -1.77 -18.56 4.59
N GLY A 35 -1.05 -17.50 4.25
CA GLY A 35 -1.35 -16.12 4.64
C GLY A 35 -0.71 -15.72 5.96
N LYS A 36 0.34 -16.41 6.38
CA LYS A 36 1.15 -16.01 7.53
C LYS A 36 2.17 -14.95 7.13
N PRO A 37 2.50 -14.00 8.01
CA PRO A 37 3.60 -13.08 7.79
C PRO A 37 4.93 -13.83 7.74
N THR A 38 5.70 -13.64 6.67
CA THR A 38 7.07 -14.15 6.54
C THR A 38 8.07 -13.23 7.24
N GLU A 39 9.31 -13.70 7.48
CA GLU A 39 10.38 -12.85 8.00
C GLU A 39 10.65 -11.64 7.08
N GLN A 40 10.58 -11.84 5.75
CA GLN A 40 10.75 -10.77 4.77
C GLN A 40 9.66 -9.70 4.91
N LEU A 41 8.39 -10.10 5.02
CA LEU A 41 7.27 -9.18 5.23
C LEU A 41 7.40 -8.44 6.56
N MET A 42 7.74 -9.15 7.63
CA MET A 42 7.92 -8.51 8.95
C MET A 42 9.05 -7.48 8.91
N ASN A 43 10.21 -7.80 8.32
CA ASN A 43 11.32 -6.86 8.16
C ASN A 43 10.91 -5.61 7.37
N TYR A 44 10.15 -5.78 6.29
CA TYR A 44 9.63 -4.67 5.50
C TYR A 44 8.84 -3.68 6.35
N TYR A 45 7.89 -4.14 7.16
CA TYR A 45 7.07 -3.25 8.00
C TYR A 45 7.82 -2.70 9.21
N VAL A 46 8.65 -3.53 9.85
CA VAL A 46 9.49 -3.13 10.99
C VAL A 46 10.42 -1.98 10.62
N GLU A 47 10.99 -1.99 9.41
CA GLU A 47 11.87 -0.92 8.95
C GLU A 47 11.15 0.44 8.88
N ARG A 48 9.86 0.49 8.51
CA ARG A 48 9.05 1.71 8.50
C ARG A 48 8.69 2.18 9.90
N ALA A 49 8.46 1.26 10.82
CA ALA A 49 8.25 1.59 12.25
C ALA A 49 9.52 2.17 12.88
N LYS A 50 10.71 1.56 12.64
CA LYS A 50 12.02 2.12 12.99
C LYS A 50 12.26 3.48 12.34
N GLY A 51 11.77 3.69 11.13
CA GLY A 51 11.80 4.96 10.41
C GLY A 51 10.92 6.07 11.00
N GLY A 52 10.24 5.80 12.12
CA GLY A 52 9.48 6.78 12.90
C GLY A 52 7.98 6.78 12.67
N THR A 53 7.46 6.00 11.72
CA THR A 53 6.01 5.93 11.42
C THR A 53 5.24 5.49 12.67
N ALA A 54 4.15 6.23 13.01
CA ALA A 54 3.40 5.97 14.22
C ALA A 54 2.44 4.79 14.10
N LEU A 55 1.76 4.66 12.97
CA LEU A 55 0.82 3.56 12.69
C LEU A 55 1.17 2.88 11.36
N ILE A 56 1.36 1.59 11.41
CA ILE A 56 1.49 0.73 10.24
C ILE A 56 0.14 0.07 9.97
N ILE A 57 -0.45 0.32 8.80
CA ILE A 57 -1.60 -0.46 8.33
C ILE A 57 -1.08 -1.48 7.33
N THR A 58 -1.33 -2.78 7.60
CA THR A 58 -0.81 -3.84 6.73
C THR A 58 -1.51 -3.87 5.39
N GLU A 59 -0.92 -4.60 4.45
CA GLU A 59 -1.58 -5.00 3.21
C GLU A 59 -2.93 -5.68 3.48
N ILE A 60 -3.76 -5.78 2.42
CA ILE A 60 -5.02 -6.50 2.45
C ILE A 60 -4.87 -7.91 3.05
N THR A 61 -5.66 -8.20 4.08
CA THR A 61 -5.66 -9.48 4.81
C THR A 61 -6.99 -10.17 4.61
N ARG A 62 -6.98 -11.36 3.97
CA ARG A 62 -8.22 -12.08 3.67
C ARG A 62 -8.85 -12.67 4.93
N VAL A 63 -10.17 -12.64 4.98
CA VAL A 63 -10.97 -13.22 6.07
C VAL A 63 -11.49 -14.62 5.74
N ASN A 64 -11.36 -15.04 4.49
CA ASN A 64 -11.86 -16.32 3.99
C ASN A 64 -10.89 -16.90 2.94
N ASP A 65 -10.41 -18.14 3.13
CA ASP A 65 -9.43 -18.78 2.25
C ASP A 65 -10.05 -19.36 0.96
N PHE A 66 -11.38 -19.61 0.94
CA PHE A 66 -12.02 -20.23 -0.21
C PHE A 66 -12.35 -19.26 -1.34
N HIS A 67 -12.85 -18.07 -1.01
CA HIS A 67 -13.27 -17.08 -2.00
C HIS A 67 -12.82 -15.65 -1.70
N GLY A 68 -12.05 -15.46 -0.62
CA GLY A 68 -11.59 -14.14 -0.15
C GLY A 68 -10.17 -13.76 -0.57
N ALA A 69 -9.47 -14.61 -1.33
CA ALA A 69 -8.10 -14.33 -1.74
C ALA A 69 -8.05 -13.49 -3.03
N ALA A 70 -7.26 -12.42 -3.01
CA ALA A 70 -6.98 -11.55 -4.17
C ALA A 70 -5.60 -11.85 -4.80
N ALA A 71 -4.66 -12.41 -4.04
CA ALA A 71 -3.32 -12.74 -4.48
C ALA A 71 -2.78 -13.97 -3.75
N PHE A 72 -1.75 -14.64 -4.30
CA PHE A 72 -1.17 -15.86 -3.73
C PHE A 72 -0.46 -15.62 -2.40
N ALA A 73 0.28 -14.54 -2.27
CA ALA A 73 1.09 -14.21 -1.10
C ALA A 73 0.43 -13.14 -0.20
N GLN A 74 -0.90 -13.14 -0.14
CA GLN A 74 -1.71 -12.23 0.67
C GLN A 74 -1.86 -12.76 2.09
N LEU A 75 -1.76 -11.89 3.09
CA LEU A 75 -2.05 -12.21 4.49
C LEU A 75 -3.46 -12.79 4.70
N SER A 76 -3.64 -13.57 5.77
CA SER A 76 -4.93 -14.19 6.15
C SER A 76 -5.14 -14.16 7.66
N MET A 77 -6.38 -13.93 8.07
CA MET A 77 -6.87 -14.14 9.45
C MET A 77 -8.09 -15.06 9.48
N SER A 78 -8.20 -15.96 8.51
CA SER A 78 -9.34 -16.86 8.35
C SER A 78 -9.44 -17.97 9.43
N LYS A 79 -8.37 -18.26 10.16
CA LYS A 79 -8.28 -19.35 11.14
C LYS A 79 -7.36 -19.05 12.32
N ASP A 80 -7.54 -19.76 13.43
CA ASP A 80 -6.83 -19.51 14.69
C ASP A 80 -5.33 -19.76 14.61
N SER A 81 -4.87 -20.64 13.69
CA SER A 81 -3.44 -20.87 13.46
C SER A 81 -2.68 -19.66 12.93
N HIS A 82 -3.37 -18.56 12.56
CA HIS A 82 -2.77 -17.29 12.18
C HIS A 82 -2.51 -16.36 13.36
N ILE A 83 -3.09 -16.64 14.56
CA ILE A 83 -2.97 -15.76 15.74
C ILE A 83 -1.50 -15.61 16.16
N GLU A 84 -0.80 -16.73 16.38
CA GLU A 84 0.58 -16.70 16.88
C GLU A 84 1.59 -16.07 15.91
N PRO A 85 1.58 -16.39 14.60
CA PRO A 85 2.41 -15.67 13.63
C PRO A 85 2.13 -14.16 13.58
N MET A 86 0.85 -13.76 13.71
CA MET A 86 0.45 -12.35 13.74
C MET A 86 0.88 -11.66 15.04
N ARG A 87 0.84 -12.35 16.19
CA ARG A 87 1.38 -11.87 17.48
C ARG A 87 2.86 -11.54 17.36
N LYS A 88 3.66 -12.50 16.86
CA LYS A 88 5.09 -12.27 16.63
C LYS A 88 5.34 -11.03 15.77
N PHE A 89 4.49 -10.79 14.76
CA PHE A 89 4.60 -9.62 13.92
C PHE A 89 4.23 -8.34 14.68
N ALA A 90 3.13 -8.33 15.44
CA ALA A 90 2.73 -7.18 16.25
C ALA A 90 3.81 -6.80 17.28
N ASP A 91 4.36 -7.78 17.99
CA ASP A 91 5.43 -7.57 18.98
C ASP A 91 6.64 -6.88 18.34
N ARG A 92 7.08 -7.31 17.16
CA ARG A 92 8.20 -6.68 16.44
C ARG A 92 7.92 -5.24 16.00
N ILE A 93 6.68 -4.91 15.64
CA ILE A 93 6.28 -3.53 15.34
C ILE A 93 6.31 -2.68 16.61
N HIS A 94 5.82 -3.22 17.73
CA HIS A 94 5.86 -2.54 19.03
C HIS A 94 7.29 -2.30 19.51
N GLU A 95 8.17 -3.29 19.41
CA GLU A 95 9.61 -3.16 19.71
C GLU A 95 10.29 -2.07 18.88
N ALA A 96 9.85 -1.90 17.62
CA ALA A 96 10.30 -0.83 16.73
C ALA A 96 9.64 0.54 17.03
N GLY A 97 8.78 0.63 18.04
CA GLY A 97 8.13 1.86 18.49
C GLY A 97 6.95 2.31 17.62
N GLY A 98 6.36 1.42 16.81
CA GLY A 98 5.16 1.65 16.01
C GLY A 98 3.91 1.02 16.64
N LYS A 99 2.74 1.34 16.06
CA LYS A 99 1.46 0.67 16.28
C LYS A 99 1.06 -0.08 15.01
N LEU A 100 0.32 -1.19 15.16
CA LEU A 100 -0.09 -2.06 14.07
C LEU A 100 -1.62 -2.08 13.92
N ALA A 101 -2.11 -1.76 12.73
CA ALA A 101 -3.46 -2.08 12.29
C ALA A 101 -3.42 -3.08 11.14
N VAL A 102 -4.40 -3.96 11.06
CA VAL A 102 -4.50 -4.95 9.98
C VAL A 102 -5.73 -4.65 9.14
N GLN A 103 -5.55 -4.50 7.81
CA GLN A 103 -6.65 -4.25 6.90
C GLN A 103 -7.35 -5.54 6.49
N LEU A 104 -8.58 -5.76 7.01
CA LEU A 104 -9.43 -6.90 6.62
C LEU A 104 -10.08 -6.68 5.27
N HIS A 105 -10.09 -7.73 4.45
CA HIS A 105 -10.39 -7.63 3.04
C HIS A 105 -11.12 -8.85 2.47
N HIS A 106 -11.93 -8.59 1.44
CA HIS A 106 -12.47 -9.58 0.53
C HIS A 106 -12.62 -8.96 -0.87
N PRO A 107 -12.07 -9.57 -1.94
CA PRO A 107 -12.01 -8.95 -3.26
C PRO A 107 -13.38 -8.84 -3.95
N GLY A 108 -14.35 -9.67 -3.58
CA GLY A 108 -15.63 -9.70 -4.28
C GLY A 108 -15.46 -10.01 -5.77
N ARG A 109 -16.05 -9.18 -6.64
CA ARG A 109 -15.98 -9.32 -8.11
C ARG A 109 -14.58 -9.11 -8.70
N GLN A 110 -13.65 -8.55 -7.92
CA GLN A 110 -12.25 -8.35 -8.35
C GLN A 110 -11.37 -9.58 -8.10
N ASN A 111 -11.95 -10.68 -7.64
CA ASN A 111 -11.20 -11.92 -7.46
C ASN A 111 -10.88 -12.54 -8.82
N LEU A 112 -9.60 -12.85 -9.04
CA LEU A 112 -9.19 -13.75 -10.09
C LEU A 112 -9.66 -15.16 -9.72
N GLY A 113 -10.57 -15.75 -10.48
CA GLY A 113 -11.11 -17.10 -10.22
C GLY A 113 -10.04 -18.17 -10.01
N LEU A 114 -8.86 -17.96 -10.56
CA LEU A 114 -7.69 -18.79 -10.34
C LEU A 114 -7.30 -18.88 -8.85
N CYS A 115 -7.36 -17.77 -8.09
CA CYS A 115 -7.03 -17.75 -6.68
C CYS A 115 -8.00 -18.58 -5.84
N ILE A 116 -9.30 -18.64 -6.21
CA ILE A 116 -10.30 -19.46 -5.52
C ILE A 116 -9.98 -20.96 -5.59
N GLY A 117 -9.50 -21.41 -6.75
CA GLY A 117 -9.21 -22.84 -6.96
C GLY A 117 -7.82 -23.28 -6.53
N THR A 118 -6.84 -22.38 -6.54
CA THR A 118 -5.42 -22.76 -6.42
C THR A 118 -4.83 -22.51 -5.03
N ILE A 119 -5.24 -21.48 -4.30
CA ILE A 119 -4.67 -21.22 -2.97
C ILE A 119 -4.84 -22.40 -2.02
N PRO A 120 -6.03 -22.99 -1.83
CA PRO A 120 -6.18 -24.17 -0.96
C PRO A 120 -5.32 -25.35 -1.40
N LEU A 121 -5.10 -25.54 -2.71
CA LEU A 121 -4.26 -26.59 -3.26
C LEU A 121 -2.76 -26.33 -3.05
N LEU A 122 -2.33 -25.07 -2.99
CA LEU A 122 -0.93 -24.69 -2.85
C LEU A 122 -0.43 -24.76 -1.40
N ILE A 123 -1.29 -24.57 -0.41
CA ILE A 123 -0.93 -24.55 1.02
C ILE A 123 -0.13 -25.82 1.43
N PRO A 124 -0.52 -27.06 1.08
CA PRO A 124 0.25 -28.25 1.46
C PRO A 124 1.66 -28.31 0.86
N PHE A 125 1.89 -27.62 -0.26
CA PHE A 125 3.12 -27.70 -1.03
C PHE A 125 4.04 -26.48 -0.86
N GLN A 126 3.65 -25.48 -0.06
CA GLN A 126 4.35 -24.20 0.08
C GLN A 126 5.81 -24.36 0.54
N ASN A 127 6.13 -25.38 1.32
CA ASN A 127 7.47 -25.65 1.84
C ASN A 127 8.36 -26.45 0.87
N ILE A 128 7.81 -26.92 -0.25
CA ILE A 128 8.53 -27.71 -1.26
C ILE A 128 9.00 -26.78 -2.38
N LYS A 129 10.25 -26.31 -2.28
CA LYS A 129 10.82 -25.30 -3.21
C LYS A 129 10.70 -25.68 -4.70
N CYS A 130 10.93 -26.92 -5.06
CA CYS A 130 10.83 -27.37 -6.46
C CYS A 130 9.39 -27.34 -6.97
N VAL A 131 8.42 -27.75 -6.15
CA VAL A 131 7.00 -27.73 -6.50
C VAL A 131 6.51 -26.29 -6.62
N LYS A 132 6.86 -25.41 -5.66
CA LYS A 132 6.57 -23.97 -5.72
C LYS A 132 7.10 -23.36 -7.01
N LYS A 133 8.37 -23.61 -7.35
CA LYS A 133 8.99 -23.11 -8.59
C LYS A 133 8.29 -23.62 -9.85
N LEU A 134 7.85 -24.88 -9.86
CA LEU A 134 7.11 -25.48 -10.98
C LEU A 134 5.74 -24.80 -11.14
N ILE A 135 4.99 -24.62 -10.05
CA ILE A 135 3.68 -23.97 -10.06
C ILE A 135 3.79 -22.56 -10.65
N PHE A 136 4.71 -21.72 -10.16
CA PHE A 136 4.90 -20.37 -10.69
C PHE A 136 5.44 -20.32 -12.13
N LYS A 137 6.07 -21.39 -12.62
CA LYS A 137 6.45 -21.52 -14.03
C LYS A 137 5.26 -21.88 -14.92
N VAL A 138 4.30 -22.62 -14.42
CA VAL A 138 3.15 -23.16 -15.19
C VAL A 138 1.95 -22.23 -15.14
N VAL A 139 1.59 -21.70 -13.96
CA VAL A 139 0.40 -20.86 -13.77
C VAL A 139 0.32 -19.66 -14.70
N PRO A 140 1.40 -18.86 -14.93
CA PRO A 140 1.33 -17.73 -15.86
C PRO A 140 1.02 -18.12 -17.31
N LYS A 141 1.37 -19.36 -17.69
CA LYS A 141 1.17 -19.86 -19.07
C LYS A 141 -0.20 -20.51 -19.29
N VAL A 142 -0.73 -21.14 -18.27
CA VAL A 142 -1.96 -21.94 -18.32
C VAL A 142 -3.15 -21.19 -17.75
N GLY A 143 -2.95 -20.34 -16.74
CA GLY A 143 -3.99 -19.60 -16.04
C GLY A 143 -4.88 -18.76 -16.96
N PRO A 144 -4.36 -17.93 -17.87
CA PRO A 144 -5.16 -17.16 -18.81
C PRO A 144 -6.06 -18.04 -19.68
N LYS A 145 -5.53 -19.17 -20.18
CA LYS A 145 -6.29 -20.13 -21.00
C LYS A 145 -7.40 -20.84 -20.21
N LEU A 146 -7.18 -21.09 -18.91
CA LEU A 146 -8.19 -21.66 -18.03
C LEU A 146 -9.31 -20.63 -17.75
N LEU A 147 -8.96 -19.37 -17.54
CA LEU A 147 -9.90 -18.25 -17.38
C LEU A 147 -10.76 -18.08 -18.64
N GLU A 148 -10.16 -18.04 -19.83
CA GLU A 148 -10.87 -17.95 -21.11
C GLU A 148 -11.86 -19.11 -21.32
N LYS A 149 -11.50 -20.33 -20.95
CA LYS A 149 -12.35 -21.52 -21.07
C LYS A 149 -13.41 -21.64 -19.96
N HIS A 150 -13.55 -20.63 -19.08
CA HIS A 150 -14.48 -20.66 -17.97
C HIS A 150 -14.32 -21.87 -17.02
N TRP A 151 -13.13 -22.40 -16.91
CA TRP A 151 -12.80 -23.55 -16.06
C TRP A 151 -12.55 -23.15 -14.61
N CYS A 152 -12.37 -21.85 -14.35
CA CYS A 152 -12.15 -21.36 -13.00
C CYS A 152 -13.43 -21.32 -12.17
N PRO A 153 -13.32 -21.51 -10.86
CA PRO A 153 -14.43 -21.33 -9.93
C PRO A 153 -15.07 -19.94 -10.08
N LYS A 154 -16.38 -19.85 -9.82
CA LYS A 154 -17.10 -18.60 -9.87
C LYS A 154 -16.64 -17.68 -8.75
N VAL A 155 -16.42 -16.39 -9.04
CA VAL A 155 -16.24 -15.35 -8.03
C VAL A 155 -17.58 -14.93 -7.44
N TYR A 156 -17.59 -14.45 -6.21
CA TYR A 156 -18.77 -14.02 -5.50
C TYR A 156 -18.82 -12.50 -5.36
N ALA A 157 -20.00 -11.94 -5.57
CA ALA A 157 -20.28 -10.50 -5.46
C ALA A 157 -21.68 -10.26 -4.84
N PRO A 158 -22.05 -9.02 -4.46
CA PRO A 158 -23.41 -8.74 -4.02
C PRO A 158 -24.45 -9.09 -5.07
N SER A 159 -24.15 -8.80 -6.32
CA SER A 159 -25.03 -9.07 -7.49
C SER A 159 -24.20 -9.51 -8.68
N VAL A 160 -24.83 -10.19 -9.63
CA VAL A 160 -24.24 -10.45 -10.94
C VAL A 160 -24.34 -9.16 -11.76
N THR A 161 -23.21 -8.61 -12.14
CA THR A 161 -23.08 -7.39 -12.94
C THR A 161 -22.18 -7.66 -14.15
N GLU A 162 -21.87 -6.63 -14.90
CA GLU A 162 -20.84 -6.68 -15.94
C GLU A 162 -19.50 -7.09 -15.30
N ARG A 163 -18.62 -7.71 -16.09
CA ARG A 163 -17.31 -8.11 -15.61
C ARG A 163 -16.54 -6.90 -15.10
N ALA A 164 -15.87 -7.08 -13.97
CA ALA A 164 -14.97 -6.07 -13.46
C ALA A 164 -13.77 -5.90 -14.40
N LYS A 165 -13.25 -4.68 -14.50
CA LYS A 165 -11.99 -4.41 -15.21
C LYS A 165 -10.87 -5.29 -14.62
N PHE A 166 -10.09 -5.92 -15.48
CA PHE A 166 -9.03 -6.88 -15.12
C PHE A 166 -9.49 -8.20 -14.49
N ALA A 167 -10.79 -8.52 -14.43
CA ALA A 167 -11.30 -9.78 -13.91
C ALA A 167 -12.20 -10.49 -14.92
N ASP A 168 -11.78 -11.67 -15.40
CA ASP A 168 -12.49 -12.42 -16.45
C ASP A 168 -13.39 -13.56 -15.92
N SER A 169 -13.47 -13.74 -14.60
CA SER A 169 -14.20 -14.84 -13.99
C SER A 169 -15.71 -14.63 -14.01
N LYS A 170 -16.46 -15.72 -14.17
CA LYS A 170 -17.92 -15.68 -14.04
C LYS A 170 -18.30 -15.37 -12.59
N MET A 171 -19.18 -14.39 -12.41
CA MET A 171 -19.70 -14.01 -11.10
C MET A 171 -20.91 -14.86 -10.68
N LYS A 172 -21.07 -14.99 -9.37
CA LYS A 172 -22.27 -15.50 -8.70
C LYS A 172 -22.64 -14.54 -7.57
N ALA A 173 -23.92 -14.20 -7.45
CA ALA A 173 -24.41 -13.41 -6.32
C ALA A 173 -24.33 -14.24 -5.03
N PHE A 174 -23.89 -13.62 -3.92
CA PHE A 174 -24.01 -14.23 -2.59
C PHE A 174 -25.49 -14.48 -2.24
N SER A 175 -25.79 -15.65 -1.71
CA SER A 175 -27.05 -15.89 -1.00
C SER A 175 -27.05 -15.18 0.35
N HIS A 176 -28.24 -14.95 0.92
CA HIS A 176 -28.39 -14.35 2.24
C HIS A 176 -27.54 -15.07 3.31
N LYS A 177 -27.63 -16.42 3.38
CA LYS A 177 -26.82 -17.24 4.31
C LYS A 177 -25.32 -17.03 4.13
N GLN A 178 -24.84 -16.89 2.89
CA GLN A 178 -23.43 -16.62 2.64
C GLN A 178 -23.00 -15.23 3.09
N ILE A 179 -23.87 -14.21 2.95
CA ILE A 179 -23.62 -12.85 3.46
C ILE A 179 -23.45 -12.87 4.97
N VAL A 180 -24.42 -13.46 5.71
CA VAL A 180 -24.35 -13.58 7.17
C VAL A 180 -23.10 -14.36 7.64
N ASN A 181 -22.73 -15.44 6.95
CA ASN A 181 -21.50 -16.18 7.26
C ASN A 181 -20.25 -15.30 7.03
N LEU A 182 -20.25 -14.50 5.98
CA LEU A 182 -19.12 -13.63 5.66
C LEU A 182 -18.99 -12.45 6.64
N GLU A 183 -20.12 -11.89 7.11
CA GLU A 183 -20.10 -10.93 8.24
C GLU A 183 -19.39 -11.54 9.45
N LYS A 184 -19.74 -12.80 9.77
CA LYS A 184 -19.09 -13.56 10.85
C LYS A 184 -17.59 -13.77 10.58
N ASP A 185 -17.18 -14.10 9.35
CA ASP A 185 -15.76 -14.27 9.00
C ASP A 185 -14.96 -12.99 9.29
N PHE A 186 -15.49 -11.79 8.98
CA PHE A 186 -14.87 -10.51 9.31
C PHE A 186 -14.78 -10.28 10.83
N ILE A 187 -15.85 -10.57 11.57
CA ILE A 187 -15.89 -10.41 13.02
C ILE A 187 -14.91 -11.37 13.70
N ASP A 188 -14.88 -12.65 13.29
CA ASP A 188 -13.96 -13.66 13.81
C ASP A 188 -12.48 -13.28 13.51
N ALA A 189 -12.22 -12.71 12.33
CA ALA A 189 -10.88 -12.23 11.97
C ALA A 189 -10.44 -11.05 12.86
N ALA A 190 -11.33 -10.10 13.15
CA ALA A 190 -11.03 -8.98 14.06
C ALA A 190 -10.75 -9.46 15.49
N GLU A 191 -11.51 -10.44 16.00
CA GLU A 191 -11.26 -11.04 17.31
C GLU A 191 -9.91 -11.76 17.38
N ARG A 192 -9.51 -12.47 16.30
CA ARG A 192 -8.18 -13.09 16.19
C ARG A 192 -7.08 -12.05 16.22
N LEU A 193 -7.26 -10.90 15.54
CA LEU A 193 -6.31 -9.79 15.57
C LEU A 193 -6.16 -9.21 16.97
N GLN A 194 -7.26 -8.98 17.69
CA GLN A 194 -7.22 -8.51 19.08
C GLN A 194 -6.46 -9.52 19.97
N LYS A 195 -6.76 -10.83 19.83
CA LYS A 195 -6.05 -11.90 20.55
C LYS A 195 -4.54 -11.97 20.19
N ALA A 196 -4.18 -11.58 18.98
CA ALA A 196 -2.79 -11.48 18.54
C ALA A 196 -2.07 -10.22 19.05
N GLY A 197 -2.74 -9.30 19.76
CA GLY A 197 -2.13 -8.07 20.26
C GLY A 197 -1.98 -6.96 19.20
N VAL A 198 -2.67 -7.07 18.07
CA VAL A 198 -2.75 -6.01 17.05
C VAL A 198 -3.55 -4.84 17.62
N ASP A 199 -3.09 -3.59 17.42
CA ASP A 199 -3.65 -2.40 18.08
C ASP A 199 -5.00 -1.95 17.51
N ALA A 200 -5.27 -2.21 16.24
CA ALA A 200 -6.52 -1.82 15.57
C ALA A 200 -6.84 -2.71 14.36
N VAL A 201 -8.09 -2.68 13.92
CA VAL A 201 -8.51 -3.26 12.65
C VAL A 201 -8.96 -2.16 11.69
N GLU A 202 -8.61 -2.30 10.40
CA GLU A 202 -9.18 -1.48 9.34
C GLU A 202 -10.05 -2.33 8.41
N LEU A 203 -11.27 -1.88 8.13
CA LEU A 203 -12.18 -2.51 7.18
C LEU A 203 -12.01 -1.87 5.80
N HIS A 204 -11.72 -2.69 4.79
CA HIS A 204 -11.49 -2.21 3.42
C HIS A 204 -12.79 -1.99 2.67
N ALA A 205 -13.41 -0.82 2.84
CA ALA A 205 -14.65 -0.39 2.19
C ALA A 205 -14.37 0.50 0.97
N SER A 206 -13.33 0.18 0.18
CA SER A 206 -12.91 1.03 -0.93
C SER A 206 -12.42 0.24 -2.15
N HIS A 207 -12.08 0.98 -3.23
CA HIS A 207 -11.40 0.53 -4.46
C HIS A 207 -12.13 -0.56 -5.27
N GLY A 208 -13.46 -0.66 -5.15
CA GLY A 208 -14.25 -1.64 -5.89
C GLY A 208 -14.19 -3.06 -5.30
N TYR A 209 -13.71 -3.22 -4.05
CA TYR A 209 -13.73 -4.50 -3.34
C TYR A 209 -15.08 -4.76 -2.63
N LEU A 210 -15.23 -5.91 -2.01
CA LEU A 210 -16.53 -6.43 -1.62
C LEU A 210 -17.38 -5.48 -0.77
N ILE A 211 -16.81 -4.87 0.26
CA ILE A 211 -17.59 -3.96 1.14
C ILE A 211 -18.08 -2.77 0.30
N GLN A 212 -17.20 -2.15 -0.50
CA GLN A 212 -17.64 -1.08 -1.41
C GLN A 212 -18.64 -1.57 -2.45
N GLN A 213 -18.51 -2.82 -2.95
CA GLN A 213 -19.50 -3.38 -3.89
C GLN A 213 -20.90 -3.45 -3.27
N PHE A 214 -21.02 -3.67 -1.95
CA PHE A 214 -22.31 -3.57 -1.25
C PHE A 214 -22.78 -2.12 -1.15
N LEU A 215 -21.87 -1.16 -0.93
CA LEU A 215 -22.22 0.27 -0.81
C LEU A 215 -22.67 0.90 -2.13
N SER A 216 -22.10 0.47 -3.25
CA SER A 216 -22.35 1.06 -4.57
C SER A 216 -23.66 0.58 -5.21
N PRO A 217 -24.57 1.48 -5.62
CA PRO A 217 -25.78 1.10 -6.38
C PRO A 217 -25.45 0.53 -7.76
N TYR A 218 -24.25 0.78 -8.29
CA TYR A 218 -23.79 0.22 -9.57
C TYR A 218 -23.51 -1.29 -9.47
N THR A 219 -22.88 -1.73 -8.39
CA THR A 219 -22.47 -3.14 -8.20
C THR A 219 -23.43 -3.93 -7.32
N ASN A 220 -24.26 -3.26 -6.51
CA ASN A 220 -25.27 -3.86 -5.66
C ASN A 220 -26.67 -3.61 -6.22
N ARG A 221 -27.17 -4.57 -7.00
CA ARG A 221 -28.51 -4.56 -7.60
C ARG A 221 -29.46 -5.50 -6.86
N ARG A 222 -29.23 -5.73 -5.56
CA ARG A 222 -30.07 -6.59 -4.71
C ARG A 222 -31.40 -5.90 -4.41
N THR A 223 -32.44 -6.70 -4.24
CA THR A 223 -33.79 -6.26 -3.89
C THR A 223 -34.22 -6.71 -2.48
N ASP A 224 -33.29 -7.37 -1.74
CA ASP A 224 -33.47 -7.74 -0.34
C ASP A 224 -32.92 -6.64 0.59
N GLU A 225 -32.86 -6.93 1.91
CA GLU A 225 -32.41 -6.00 2.94
C GLU A 225 -30.95 -5.55 2.83
N TYR A 226 -30.16 -6.11 1.91
CA TYR A 226 -28.77 -5.71 1.63
C TYR A 226 -28.65 -4.81 0.40
N GLY A 227 -29.77 -4.42 -0.27
CA GLY A 227 -29.75 -3.62 -1.48
C GLY A 227 -30.81 -2.53 -1.56
N GLY A 228 -30.77 -1.71 -2.61
CA GLY A 228 -31.72 -0.60 -2.81
C GLY A 228 -31.28 0.67 -2.06
N SER A 229 -31.91 0.99 -0.93
CA SER A 229 -31.63 2.21 -0.15
C SER A 229 -30.20 2.25 0.38
N LEU A 230 -29.67 3.45 0.69
CA LEU A 230 -28.33 3.60 1.31
C LEU A 230 -28.25 2.82 2.62
N GLU A 231 -29.29 2.82 3.44
CA GLU A 231 -29.36 2.05 4.67
C GLU A 231 -29.12 0.56 4.42
N ASN A 232 -29.83 -0.02 3.47
CA ASN A 232 -29.68 -1.43 3.11
C ASN A 232 -28.31 -1.73 2.51
N ARG A 233 -27.78 -0.86 1.66
CA ARG A 233 -26.44 -1.02 1.07
C ARG A 233 -25.33 -0.95 2.13
N MET A 234 -25.51 -0.18 3.19
CA MET A 234 -24.59 -0.10 4.33
C MET A 234 -24.73 -1.26 5.32
N ARG A 235 -25.82 -2.02 5.29
CA ARG A 235 -26.14 -3.07 6.28
C ARG A 235 -25.01 -4.06 6.49
N PHE A 236 -24.41 -4.57 5.41
CA PHE A 236 -23.28 -5.51 5.51
C PHE A 236 -22.10 -4.94 6.33
N LEU A 237 -21.69 -3.71 6.05
CA LEU A 237 -20.61 -3.05 6.78
C LEU A 237 -21.00 -2.73 8.22
N LEU A 238 -22.22 -2.22 8.45
CA LEU A 238 -22.69 -1.88 9.77
C LEU A 238 -22.86 -3.09 10.69
N ASN A 239 -23.30 -4.24 10.16
CA ASN A 239 -23.37 -5.51 10.91
C ASN A 239 -21.98 -5.99 11.33
N ILE A 240 -20.97 -5.88 10.44
CA ILE A 240 -19.57 -6.21 10.77
C ILE A 240 -19.06 -5.30 11.89
N ILE A 241 -19.24 -3.98 11.79
CA ILE A 241 -18.80 -3.02 12.81
C ILE A 241 -19.47 -3.32 14.14
N LYS A 242 -20.79 -3.49 14.16
CA LYS A 242 -21.55 -3.84 15.35
C LYS A 242 -21.02 -5.12 16.00
N GLY A 243 -20.84 -6.18 15.22
CA GLY A 243 -20.33 -7.45 15.74
C GLY A 243 -18.91 -7.36 16.29
N ILE A 244 -18.03 -6.55 15.67
CA ILE A 244 -16.68 -6.30 16.19
C ILE A 244 -16.76 -5.54 17.53
N LYS A 245 -17.56 -4.46 17.61
CA LYS A 245 -17.70 -3.67 18.84
C LYS A 245 -18.31 -4.46 20.00
N GLU A 246 -19.20 -5.40 19.70
CA GLU A 246 -19.80 -6.30 20.71
C GLU A 246 -18.80 -7.35 21.20
N ARG A 247 -18.03 -7.97 20.31
CA ARG A 247 -17.10 -9.07 20.65
C ARG A 247 -15.73 -8.60 21.13
N CYS A 248 -15.33 -7.41 20.71
CA CYS A 248 -14.03 -6.80 21.00
C CYS A 248 -14.22 -5.40 21.62
N PRO A 249 -14.78 -5.28 22.83
CA PRO A 249 -15.04 -3.97 23.46
C PRO A 249 -13.77 -3.13 23.56
N GLY A 250 -13.85 -1.85 23.15
CA GLY A 250 -12.73 -0.91 23.18
C GLY A 250 -11.67 -1.13 22.08
N TYR A 251 -11.82 -2.14 21.20
CA TYR A 251 -10.91 -2.35 20.09
C TYR A 251 -11.12 -1.31 19.00
N PRO A 252 -10.09 -0.53 18.59
CA PRO A 252 -10.23 0.50 17.58
C PRO A 252 -10.58 -0.09 16.21
N VAL A 253 -11.61 0.47 15.57
CA VAL A 253 -12.07 0.10 14.22
C VAL A 253 -11.92 1.29 13.29
N LEU A 254 -11.06 1.16 12.28
CA LEU A 254 -10.92 2.11 11.20
C LEU A 254 -11.70 1.61 9.98
N VAL A 255 -12.17 2.53 9.15
CA VAL A 255 -12.79 2.19 7.86
C VAL A 255 -12.11 2.97 6.76
N ARG A 256 -11.48 2.25 5.81
CA ARG A 256 -11.02 2.87 4.57
C ARG A 256 -12.20 2.93 3.61
N LEU A 257 -12.67 4.15 3.34
CA LEU A 257 -13.90 4.43 2.59
C LEU A 257 -13.59 5.12 1.27
N THR A 258 -14.02 4.55 0.14
CA THR A 258 -14.19 5.34 -1.08
C THR A 258 -15.36 6.30 -0.84
N VAL A 259 -15.11 7.60 -0.86
CA VAL A 259 -16.16 8.62 -0.63
C VAL A 259 -16.76 9.14 -1.95
N ASP A 260 -16.09 8.88 -3.08
CA ASP A 260 -16.55 9.19 -4.42
C ASP A 260 -16.00 8.11 -5.39
N GLU A 261 -16.87 7.48 -6.17
CA GLU A 261 -16.48 6.47 -7.15
C GLU A 261 -15.85 7.08 -8.41
N CYS A 262 -15.88 8.41 -8.56
CA CYS A 262 -15.25 9.19 -9.63
C CYS A 262 -15.76 8.88 -11.06
N TYR A 263 -16.94 8.32 -11.21
CA TYR A 263 -17.50 8.03 -12.53
C TYR A 263 -17.79 9.30 -13.34
N SER A 264 -18.12 10.41 -12.70
CA SER A 264 -18.32 11.72 -13.36
C SER A 264 -17.08 12.17 -14.13
N TYR A 265 -15.86 11.89 -13.60
CA TYR A 265 -14.58 12.25 -14.24
C TYR A 265 -14.28 11.45 -15.52
N ILE A 266 -14.97 10.34 -15.74
CA ILE A 266 -14.86 9.54 -16.96
C ILE A 266 -16.11 9.64 -17.85
N GLY A 267 -16.90 10.72 -17.70
CA GLY A 267 -18.08 11.01 -18.53
C GLY A 267 -19.30 10.15 -18.22
N LYS A 268 -19.39 9.56 -17.02
CA LYS A 268 -20.52 8.72 -16.58
C LYS A 268 -21.18 9.27 -15.31
N PRO A 269 -21.73 10.51 -15.34
CA PRO A 269 -22.41 11.07 -14.16
C PRO A 269 -23.65 10.23 -13.78
N GLY A 270 -23.91 10.10 -12.49
CA GLY A 270 -25.03 9.32 -11.95
C GLY A 270 -24.80 7.81 -11.91
N VAL A 271 -23.62 7.33 -12.31
CA VAL A 271 -23.20 5.94 -12.08
C VAL A 271 -22.50 5.86 -10.71
N GLY A 272 -22.88 4.84 -9.92
CA GLY A 272 -22.34 4.70 -8.56
C GLY A 272 -22.85 5.78 -7.60
N TYR A 273 -22.02 6.13 -6.62
CA TYR A 273 -22.28 7.22 -5.68
C TYR A 273 -21.19 8.30 -5.74
N ASP A 274 -21.58 9.49 -5.35
CA ASP A 274 -20.73 10.69 -5.33
C ASP A 274 -20.27 11.05 -3.91
N LEU A 275 -19.48 12.13 -3.79
CA LEU A 275 -18.97 12.63 -2.53
C LEU A 275 -20.06 12.95 -1.51
N LYS A 276 -21.23 13.45 -1.95
CA LYS A 276 -22.33 13.77 -1.04
C LYS A 276 -22.85 12.52 -0.32
N GLU A 277 -23.06 11.43 -1.03
CA GLU A 277 -23.46 10.16 -0.43
C GLU A 277 -22.31 9.54 0.38
N GLY A 278 -21.06 9.67 -0.07
CA GLY A 278 -19.88 9.23 0.69
C GLY A 278 -19.72 9.93 2.04
N VAL A 279 -20.01 11.22 2.12
CA VAL A 279 -20.05 11.97 3.39
C VAL A 279 -21.17 11.48 4.29
N GLU A 280 -22.35 11.19 3.75
CA GLU A 280 -23.46 10.60 4.54
C GLU A 280 -23.08 9.21 5.08
N MET A 281 -22.36 8.39 4.28
CA MET A 281 -21.81 7.12 4.78
C MET A 281 -20.85 7.36 5.94
N ALA A 282 -19.93 8.32 5.84
CA ALA A 282 -18.97 8.66 6.89
C ALA A 282 -19.65 9.02 8.22
N LYS A 283 -20.71 9.84 8.17
CA LYS A 283 -21.53 10.19 9.36
C LYS A 283 -22.19 8.97 10.01
N ARG A 284 -22.72 8.06 9.20
CA ARG A 284 -23.34 6.81 9.70
C ARG A 284 -22.30 5.85 10.28
N LEU A 285 -21.08 5.83 9.75
CA LEU A 285 -19.97 5.04 10.30
C LEU A 285 -19.53 5.59 11.66
N GLU A 286 -19.41 6.92 11.82
CA GLU A 286 -19.16 7.54 13.12
C GLU A 286 -20.26 7.19 14.13
N ALA A 287 -21.53 7.32 13.74
CA ALA A 287 -22.67 6.94 14.60
C ALA A 287 -22.68 5.45 14.97
N ALA A 288 -22.12 4.58 14.15
CA ALA A 288 -21.94 3.15 14.42
C ALA A 288 -20.72 2.83 15.31
N GLY A 289 -19.94 3.84 15.73
CA GLY A 289 -18.82 3.69 16.65
C GLY A 289 -17.48 3.38 15.95
N VAL A 290 -17.31 3.74 14.69
CA VAL A 290 -16.00 3.75 14.01
C VAL A 290 -15.10 4.78 14.66
N ASP A 291 -13.82 4.47 14.83
CA ASP A 291 -12.86 5.32 15.55
C ASP A 291 -12.04 6.25 14.62
N ALA A 292 -11.95 5.94 13.33
CA ALA A 292 -11.33 6.81 12.33
C ALA A 292 -11.77 6.43 10.91
N ILE A 293 -11.74 7.40 9.97
CA ILE A 293 -12.04 7.18 8.56
C ILE A 293 -10.79 7.46 7.72
N ASP A 294 -10.32 6.46 6.97
CA ASP A 294 -9.30 6.60 5.93
C ASP A 294 -9.99 6.91 4.59
N VAL A 295 -9.97 8.18 4.21
CA VAL A 295 -10.65 8.69 3.01
C VAL A 295 -9.89 8.28 1.76
N SER A 296 -10.59 7.58 0.87
CA SER A 296 -10.11 7.21 -0.46
C SER A 296 -11.14 7.56 -1.54
N SER A 297 -10.82 7.28 -2.80
CA SER A 297 -11.67 7.55 -3.96
C SER A 297 -11.51 6.46 -5.00
N ALA A 298 -12.49 6.41 -5.92
CA ALA A 298 -12.44 5.60 -7.13
C ALA A 298 -12.32 4.08 -6.90
N GLY A 299 -11.99 3.36 -7.93
CA GLY A 299 -11.80 1.91 -7.94
C GLY A 299 -11.27 1.45 -9.30
N TYR A 300 -11.40 0.16 -9.59
CA TYR A 300 -10.86 -0.42 -10.83
C TYR A 300 -11.43 0.19 -12.12
N ASP A 301 -12.71 0.58 -12.13
CA ASP A 301 -13.34 1.16 -13.32
C ASP A 301 -12.91 2.62 -13.57
N THR A 302 -12.44 3.29 -12.50
CA THR A 302 -11.95 4.68 -12.50
C THR A 302 -10.50 4.77 -12.02
N PHE A 303 -9.67 3.84 -12.44
CA PHE A 303 -8.37 3.46 -11.90
C PHE A 303 -7.40 4.63 -11.66
N ASN A 304 -7.30 5.58 -12.61
CA ASN A 304 -6.36 6.70 -12.49
C ASN A 304 -6.69 7.68 -11.36
N TYR A 305 -7.93 7.68 -10.85
CA TYR A 305 -8.37 8.50 -9.72
C TYR A 305 -8.19 7.80 -8.37
N TRP A 306 -7.71 6.57 -8.40
CA TRP A 306 -7.28 5.80 -7.24
C TRP A 306 -5.75 5.70 -7.17
N LEU A 307 -5.08 5.30 -8.25
CA LEU A 307 -3.64 5.12 -8.37
C LEU A 307 -3.08 6.15 -9.37
N GLU A 308 -2.91 7.35 -8.88
CA GLU A 308 -2.56 8.51 -9.68
C GLU A 308 -1.13 8.41 -10.22
N PRO A 309 -0.92 8.60 -11.55
CA PRO A 309 0.40 8.77 -12.14
C PRO A 309 1.02 10.12 -11.80
N THR A 310 2.28 10.32 -12.20
CA THR A 310 3.04 11.55 -11.92
C THR A 310 2.39 12.83 -12.45
N SER A 311 1.52 12.73 -13.46
CA SER A 311 0.82 13.88 -14.07
C SER A 311 -0.27 14.52 -13.18
N PHE A 312 -0.74 13.82 -12.14
CA PHE A 312 -1.71 14.39 -11.23
C PHE A 312 -1.07 15.41 -10.29
N PRO A 313 -1.73 16.55 -10.02
CA PRO A 313 -1.24 17.52 -9.06
C PRO A 313 -1.28 16.94 -7.63
N VAL A 314 -0.35 17.39 -6.80
CA VAL A 314 -0.34 17.05 -5.38
C VAL A 314 -1.61 17.53 -4.71
N GLY A 315 -2.21 16.69 -3.86
CA GLY A 315 -3.42 17.05 -3.13
C GLY A 315 -4.68 17.21 -3.99
N TRP A 316 -4.70 16.69 -5.23
CA TRP A 316 -5.83 16.86 -6.14
C TRP A 316 -7.19 16.46 -5.53
N ARG A 317 -7.21 15.50 -4.63
CA ARG A 317 -8.43 15.01 -3.95
C ARG A 317 -8.53 15.44 -2.48
N LYS A 318 -7.69 16.38 -2.01
CA LYS A 318 -7.72 16.83 -0.61
C LYS A 318 -9.09 17.39 -0.19
N TYR A 319 -9.85 17.95 -1.13
CA TYR A 319 -11.22 18.43 -0.90
C TYR A 319 -12.18 17.32 -0.42
N MET A 320 -11.97 16.07 -0.84
CA MET A 320 -12.80 14.94 -0.38
C MET A 320 -12.56 14.66 1.11
N ALA A 321 -11.30 14.64 1.54
CA ALA A 321 -10.95 14.48 2.95
C ALA A 321 -11.47 15.67 3.79
N ALA A 322 -11.29 16.90 3.29
CA ALA A 322 -11.78 18.10 3.94
C ALA A 322 -13.30 18.10 4.11
N GLU A 323 -14.05 17.63 3.10
CA GLU A 323 -15.50 17.55 3.19
C GLU A 323 -15.97 16.50 4.21
N VAL A 324 -15.32 15.33 4.25
CA VAL A 324 -15.56 14.34 5.30
C VAL A 324 -15.24 14.94 6.68
N LYS A 325 -14.05 15.56 6.83
CA LYS A 325 -13.59 16.15 8.10
C LYS A 325 -14.55 17.19 8.69
N LYS A 326 -15.18 17.99 7.84
CA LYS A 326 -16.21 18.97 8.27
C LYS A 326 -17.45 18.33 8.86
N ASN A 327 -17.74 17.06 8.50
CA ASN A 327 -18.98 16.38 8.80
C ASN A 327 -18.86 15.29 9.86
N VAL A 328 -17.63 14.94 10.32
CA VAL A 328 -17.36 13.97 11.38
C VAL A 328 -16.46 14.56 12.46
N LYS A 329 -16.51 14.02 13.67
CA LYS A 329 -15.66 14.42 14.81
C LYS A 329 -14.48 13.48 15.04
N ILE A 330 -14.59 12.23 14.56
CA ILE A 330 -13.52 11.24 14.63
C ILE A 330 -12.37 11.61 13.70
N PRO A 331 -11.13 11.15 13.96
CA PRO A 331 -9.99 11.42 13.12
C PRO A 331 -10.18 10.97 11.66
N VAL A 332 -9.72 11.81 10.75
CA VAL A 332 -9.73 11.55 9.30
C VAL A 332 -8.30 11.37 8.81
N LEU A 333 -8.05 10.26 8.12
CA LEU A 333 -6.80 9.96 7.42
C LEU A 333 -7.03 10.13 5.91
N ALA A 334 -6.00 10.50 5.17
CA ALA A 334 -6.05 10.46 3.71
C ALA A 334 -4.65 10.40 3.07
N ALA A 335 -4.58 9.70 1.94
CA ALA A 335 -3.39 9.62 1.08
C ALA A 335 -3.58 10.50 -0.16
N ASN A 336 -3.27 11.79 -0.05
CA ASN A 336 -3.55 12.80 -1.08
C ASN A 336 -2.35 13.11 -2.00
N LEU A 337 -1.65 12.10 -2.52
CA LEU A 337 -0.44 12.28 -3.31
C LEU A 337 0.67 13.08 -2.58
N ILE A 338 0.71 13.03 -1.27
CA ILE A 338 1.72 13.69 -0.44
C ILE A 338 3.05 13.00 -0.68
N ARG A 339 4.12 13.77 -0.95
CA ARG A 339 5.45 13.27 -1.28
C ARG A 339 6.57 13.95 -0.52
N THR A 340 6.29 15.11 0.07
CA THR A 340 7.25 15.85 0.88
C THR A 340 6.64 16.21 2.24
N PRO A 341 7.48 16.46 3.25
CA PRO A 341 7.01 16.87 4.57
C PRO A 341 6.25 18.19 4.57
N GLU A 342 6.64 19.16 3.72
CA GLU A 342 5.98 20.45 3.58
C GLU A 342 4.53 20.27 3.12
N GLN A 343 4.29 19.38 2.15
CA GLN A 343 2.95 19.04 1.68
C GLN A 343 2.11 18.37 2.77
N ALA A 344 2.75 17.55 3.61
CA ALA A 344 2.08 16.89 4.72
C ALA A 344 1.67 17.88 5.80
N GLU A 345 2.61 18.74 6.25
CA GLU A 345 2.37 19.78 7.26
C GLU A 345 1.29 20.75 6.78
N GLN A 346 1.41 21.26 5.55
CA GLN A 346 0.44 22.19 4.97
C GLN A 346 -0.99 21.64 5.00
N GLN A 347 -1.19 20.35 4.64
CA GLN A 347 -2.55 19.77 4.64
C GLN A 347 -3.11 19.59 6.05
N LEU A 348 -2.25 19.38 7.06
CA LEU A 348 -2.67 19.37 8.47
C LEU A 348 -3.03 20.79 8.96
N GLU A 349 -2.22 21.78 8.64
CA GLU A 349 -2.47 23.21 8.96
C GLU A 349 -3.75 23.73 8.30
N GLU A 350 -4.01 23.35 7.05
CA GLU A 350 -5.26 23.65 6.33
C GLU A 350 -6.50 22.95 6.95
N GLY A 351 -6.31 22.00 7.88
CA GLY A 351 -7.38 21.23 8.50
C GLY A 351 -8.11 20.31 7.53
N THR A 352 -7.45 19.86 6.45
CA THR A 352 -8.05 18.95 5.47
C THR A 352 -8.23 17.55 6.02
N GLN A 353 -7.35 17.13 6.93
CA GLN A 353 -7.34 15.82 7.58
C GLN A 353 -6.58 15.88 8.92
N ASP A 354 -6.64 14.83 9.73
CA ASP A 354 -5.97 14.75 11.03
C ASP A 354 -4.66 13.96 10.99
N LEU A 355 -4.56 12.98 10.08
CA LEU A 355 -3.39 12.12 9.89
C LEU A 355 -3.03 12.02 8.40
N ILE A 356 -1.74 11.88 8.15
CA ILE A 356 -1.15 11.76 6.82
C ILE A 356 -0.92 10.28 6.52
N SER A 357 -1.62 9.76 5.53
CA SER A 357 -1.47 8.36 5.09
C SER A 357 -0.49 8.29 3.92
N LEU A 358 0.70 7.71 4.12
CA LEU A 358 1.74 7.58 3.11
C LEU A 358 1.81 6.14 2.59
N GLY A 359 1.53 5.96 1.30
CA GLY A 359 1.70 4.68 0.61
C GLY A 359 3.06 4.60 -0.09
N ARG A 360 3.08 4.95 -1.37
CA ARG A 360 4.29 4.91 -2.22
C ARG A 360 5.50 5.68 -1.67
N PRO A 361 5.36 6.79 -0.92
CA PRO A 361 6.51 7.40 -0.24
C PRO A 361 7.21 6.48 0.73
N HIS A 362 6.48 5.67 1.53
CA HIS A 362 7.08 4.67 2.42
C HIS A 362 7.71 3.47 1.69
N ILE A 363 7.33 3.20 0.43
CA ILE A 363 8.05 2.24 -0.43
C ILE A 363 9.39 2.84 -0.85
N ALA A 364 9.41 4.12 -1.24
CA ALA A 364 10.60 4.81 -1.71
C ALA A 364 11.59 5.09 -0.56
N ASP A 365 11.08 5.51 0.61
CA ASP A 365 11.87 5.87 1.78
C ASP A 365 11.20 5.41 3.08
N PRO A 366 11.71 4.37 3.75
CA PRO A 366 11.16 3.91 5.03
C PRO A 366 11.43 4.88 6.18
N TYR A 367 12.43 5.78 6.07
CA TYR A 367 12.86 6.70 7.12
C TYR A 367 12.31 8.13 6.98
N PHE A 368 11.25 8.30 6.21
CA PHE A 368 10.61 9.59 5.96
C PHE A 368 10.42 10.41 7.25
N VAL A 369 9.83 9.82 8.29
CA VAL A 369 9.50 10.54 9.54
C VAL A 369 10.76 10.91 10.33
N ASN A 370 11.73 10.00 10.46
CA ASN A 370 12.97 10.29 11.20
C ASN A 370 13.78 11.41 10.54
N LYS A 371 13.79 11.46 9.19
CA LYS A 371 14.44 12.53 8.43
C LYS A 371 13.76 13.88 8.65
N CYS A 372 12.42 13.91 8.73
CA CYS A 372 11.69 15.11 9.14
C CYS A 372 12.06 15.53 10.58
N ALA A 373 12.02 14.59 11.52
CA ALA A 373 12.25 14.87 12.93
C ALA A 373 13.69 15.30 13.24
N SER A 374 14.67 14.82 12.46
CA SER A 374 16.09 15.22 12.59
C SER A 374 16.43 16.54 11.90
N GLY A 375 15.46 17.17 11.19
CA GLY A 375 15.69 18.42 10.47
C GLY A 375 16.42 18.26 9.13
N HIS A 376 16.40 17.04 8.55
CA HIS A 376 17.04 16.72 7.28
C HIS A 376 16.05 16.20 6.23
N PRO A 377 14.99 16.97 5.89
CA PRO A 377 13.98 16.56 4.91
C PRO A 377 14.58 16.39 3.50
N GLU A 378 15.68 17.04 3.20
CA GLU A 378 16.40 16.91 1.93
C GLU A 378 17.01 15.51 1.71
N ASP A 379 17.12 14.70 2.77
CA ASP A 379 17.60 13.31 2.68
C ASP A 379 16.51 12.33 2.26
N ILE A 380 15.26 12.77 2.20
CA ILE A 380 14.12 11.91 1.81
C ILE A 380 14.22 11.57 0.33
N ARG A 381 14.15 10.27 0.03
CA ARG A 381 13.99 9.77 -1.35
C ARG A 381 12.53 9.88 -1.75
N ARG A 382 12.21 10.92 -2.53
CA ARG A 382 10.84 11.29 -2.89
C ARG A 382 10.25 10.37 -3.95
N CYS A 383 9.04 9.85 -3.72
CA CYS A 383 8.35 9.04 -4.71
C CYS A 383 7.96 9.86 -5.95
N ILE A 384 8.41 9.47 -7.13
CA ILE A 384 8.10 10.11 -8.43
C ILE A 384 6.77 9.64 -9.05
N CYS A 385 6.00 8.80 -8.38
CA CYS A 385 4.72 8.25 -8.85
C CYS A 385 4.79 7.60 -10.26
N CYS A 386 5.89 6.89 -10.55
CA CYS A 386 6.08 6.16 -11.82
C CYS A 386 5.18 4.92 -11.97
N LEU A 387 4.50 4.49 -10.90
CA LEU A 387 3.64 3.29 -10.83
C LEU A 387 4.38 1.95 -11.06
N TYR A 388 5.69 1.92 -11.12
CA TYR A 388 6.46 0.67 -11.28
C TYR A 388 6.19 -0.33 -10.16
N CYS A 389 5.95 0.15 -8.93
CA CYS A 389 5.56 -0.72 -7.82
C CYS A 389 4.24 -1.47 -8.06
N ILE A 390 3.28 -0.86 -8.76
CA ILE A 390 2.01 -1.51 -9.13
C ILE A 390 2.24 -2.51 -10.26
N GLN A 391 2.93 -2.10 -11.32
CA GLN A 391 3.26 -2.97 -12.45
C GLN A 391 4.05 -4.21 -11.96
N SER A 392 5.10 -4.00 -11.18
CA SER A 392 5.90 -5.11 -10.66
C SER A 392 5.13 -6.02 -9.72
N MET A 393 4.19 -5.49 -8.92
CA MET A 393 3.32 -6.29 -8.07
C MET A 393 2.45 -7.23 -8.92
N GLU A 394 1.82 -6.73 -9.98
CA GLU A 394 1.01 -7.53 -10.91
C GLU A 394 1.84 -8.61 -11.61
N GLU A 395 3.02 -8.26 -12.12
CA GLU A 395 3.94 -9.18 -12.78
C GLU A 395 4.49 -10.24 -11.81
N GLN A 396 4.96 -9.82 -10.64
CA GLN A 396 5.65 -10.69 -9.69
C GLN A 396 4.70 -11.58 -8.87
N ALA A 397 3.44 -11.16 -8.64
CA ALA A 397 2.46 -11.96 -7.89
C ALA A 397 2.27 -13.37 -8.47
N PHE A 398 2.36 -13.52 -9.80
CA PHE A 398 2.26 -14.82 -10.49
C PHE A 398 3.59 -15.59 -10.52
N HIS A 399 4.69 -14.97 -10.13
CA HIS A 399 6.03 -15.58 -10.10
C HIS A 399 6.53 -15.89 -8.68
N GLY A 400 5.72 -15.59 -7.66
CA GLY A 400 6.05 -15.82 -6.26
C GLY A 400 7.15 -14.90 -5.75
N SER A 401 7.21 -13.69 -6.28
CA SER A 401 8.11 -12.63 -5.87
C SER A 401 7.30 -11.42 -5.37
N HIS A 402 7.99 -10.38 -4.92
CA HIS A 402 7.41 -9.21 -4.29
C HIS A 402 7.45 -7.97 -5.19
N THR A 403 6.72 -6.94 -4.78
CA THR A 403 6.75 -5.60 -5.35
C THR A 403 8.18 -5.04 -5.40
N LEU A 404 8.50 -4.28 -6.47
CA LEU A 404 9.76 -3.58 -6.65
C LEU A 404 9.53 -2.06 -6.68
N CYS A 405 10.59 -1.29 -6.41
CA CYS A 405 10.58 0.17 -6.53
C CYS A 405 11.71 0.63 -7.45
N SER A 406 11.43 1.56 -8.37
CA SER A 406 12.45 2.13 -9.25
C SER A 406 13.48 3.02 -8.53
N LEU A 407 13.15 3.49 -7.32
CA LEU A 407 13.99 4.39 -6.53
C LEU A 407 14.66 3.70 -5.34
N ASN A 408 14.03 2.68 -4.78
CA ASN A 408 14.53 1.95 -3.61
C ASN A 408 14.90 0.52 -3.98
N PRO A 409 16.17 0.24 -4.24
CA PRO A 409 16.63 -1.11 -4.57
C PRO A 409 16.66 -2.06 -3.37
N TYR A 410 16.48 -1.54 -2.15
CA TYR A 410 16.51 -2.32 -0.91
C TYR A 410 15.14 -2.89 -0.53
N LEU A 411 14.09 -2.57 -1.30
CA LEU A 411 12.74 -3.08 -1.07
C LEU A 411 12.72 -4.61 -1.11
N GLY A 412 12.30 -5.23 -0.02
CA GLY A 412 12.32 -6.68 0.18
C GLY A 412 13.65 -7.25 0.70
N HIS A 413 14.66 -6.39 0.90
CA HIS A 413 15.97 -6.72 1.45
C HIS A 413 16.25 -6.06 2.81
N GLU A 414 15.21 -5.54 3.48
CA GLU A 414 15.33 -4.81 4.74
C GLU A 414 16.00 -5.64 5.85
N GLY A 415 15.86 -6.96 5.84
CA GLY A 415 16.56 -7.88 6.75
C GLY A 415 18.03 -8.15 6.41
N GLU A 416 18.54 -7.62 5.30
CA GLU A 416 19.90 -7.85 4.80
C GLU A 416 20.76 -6.58 4.85
N MET A 417 20.23 -5.47 5.39
CA MET A 417 20.90 -4.15 5.33
C MET A 417 22.29 -4.16 5.96
N ASP A 418 22.50 -4.90 7.04
CA ASP A 418 23.83 -5.00 7.68
C ASP A 418 24.88 -5.56 6.71
N LYS A 419 24.51 -6.57 5.89
CA LYS A 419 25.39 -7.15 4.87
C LYS A 419 25.59 -6.19 3.69
N ILE A 420 24.49 -5.53 3.25
CA ILE A 420 24.52 -4.59 2.12
C ILE A 420 25.41 -3.39 2.43
N THR A 421 25.43 -2.92 3.68
CA THR A 421 26.18 -1.73 4.10
C THR A 421 27.49 -2.06 4.85
N GLU A 422 27.89 -3.33 4.90
CA GLU A 422 29.12 -3.77 5.55
C GLU A 422 30.35 -3.02 5.01
N LYS A 423 31.19 -2.49 5.91
CA LYS A 423 32.36 -1.70 5.58
C LYS A 423 33.53 -2.57 5.09
N VAL A 424 33.52 -2.94 3.83
CA VAL A 424 34.54 -3.80 3.18
C VAL A 424 35.48 -3.02 2.26
N GLY A 425 35.21 -1.73 2.03
CA GLY A 425 35.97 -0.90 1.08
C GLY A 425 37.40 -0.59 1.49
N ASN A 426 37.65 -0.41 2.80
CA ASN A 426 38.97 -0.07 3.35
C ASN A 426 39.66 1.09 2.61
N GLY A 427 38.88 2.10 2.17
CA GLY A 427 39.40 3.26 1.45
C GLY A 427 39.88 2.99 0.01
N ARG A 428 39.67 1.78 -0.54
CA ARG A 428 40.02 1.49 -1.95
C ARG A 428 39.28 2.44 -2.87
N LEU A 429 40.02 2.95 -3.88
CA LEU A 429 39.44 3.82 -4.91
C LEU A 429 38.66 3.00 -5.93
N VAL A 430 37.46 3.50 -6.27
CA VAL A 430 36.64 3.00 -7.38
C VAL A 430 36.32 4.17 -8.30
N VAL A 431 36.57 4.03 -9.57
CA VAL A 431 36.18 5.00 -10.59
C VAL A 431 34.92 4.52 -11.29
N ILE A 432 33.89 5.39 -11.34
CA ILE A 432 32.62 5.13 -12.03
C ILE A 432 32.57 6.03 -13.27
N VAL A 433 32.27 5.45 -14.42
CA VAL A 433 32.07 6.21 -15.67
C VAL A 433 30.58 6.50 -15.87
N GLY A 434 30.24 7.80 -15.83
CA GLY A 434 28.90 8.32 -16.00
C GLY A 434 28.15 8.58 -14.69
N ALA A 435 27.61 9.81 -14.55
CA ALA A 435 26.78 10.26 -13.43
C ALA A 435 25.28 10.13 -13.72
N GLY A 436 24.86 9.13 -14.50
CA GLY A 436 23.47 8.73 -14.62
C GLY A 436 22.99 8.02 -13.34
N VAL A 437 21.69 7.68 -13.25
CA VAL A 437 21.08 7.06 -12.06
C VAL A 437 21.81 5.78 -11.63
N ALA A 438 22.25 4.95 -12.56
CA ALA A 438 23.01 3.73 -12.25
C ALA A 438 24.36 4.04 -11.61
N GLY A 439 25.11 5.02 -12.14
CA GLY A 439 26.39 5.45 -11.58
C GLY A 439 26.26 6.08 -10.22
N LEU A 440 25.27 6.96 -10.04
CA LEU A 440 24.98 7.58 -8.75
C LEU A 440 24.56 6.55 -7.69
N MET A 441 23.71 5.59 -8.04
CA MET A 441 23.31 4.52 -7.10
C MET A 441 24.48 3.60 -6.74
N CYS A 442 25.32 3.27 -7.72
CA CYS A 442 26.56 2.52 -7.49
C CYS A 442 27.49 3.27 -6.53
N ALA A 443 27.66 4.59 -6.73
CA ALA A 443 28.46 5.43 -5.85
C ALA A 443 27.91 5.45 -4.43
N GLU A 444 26.59 5.61 -4.24
CA GLU A 444 25.96 5.59 -2.92
C GLU A 444 26.28 4.29 -2.17
N VAL A 445 26.09 3.14 -2.82
CA VAL A 445 26.36 1.82 -2.21
C VAL A 445 27.84 1.68 -1.85
N LEU A 446 28.75 2.02 -2.76
CA LEU A 446 30.19 1.91 -2.52
C LEU A 446 30.67 2.82 -1.39
N LEU A 447 30.22 4.07 -1.36
CA LEU A 447 30.53 5.02 -0.28
C LEU A 447 30.05 4.51 1.08
N ARG A 448 28.80 4.01 1.15
CA ARG A 448 28.27 3.37 2.36
C ARG A 448 29.08 2.17 2.79
N ARG A 449 29.70 1.45 1.86
CA ARG A 449 30.59 0.30 2.11
C ARG A 449 32.05 0.68 2.38
N GLY A 450 32.37 1.99 2.49
CA GLY A 450 33.70 2.49 2.87
C GLY A 450 34.72 2.50 1.73
N PHE A 451 34.29 2.53 0.48
CA PHE A 451 35.16 2.83 -0.66
C PHE A 451 35.29 4.34 -0.85
N ASN A 452 36.43 4.76 -1.44
CA ASN A 452 36.58 6.10 -2.02
C ASN A 452 36.06 6.05 -3.46
N VAL A 453 35.15 6.97 -3.81
CA VAL A 453 34.51 6.93 -5.13
C VAL A 453 34.77 8.22 -5.91
N THR A 454 35.24 8.06 -7.14
CA THR A 454 35.29 9.14 -8.13
C THR A 454 34.36 8.82 -9.29
N ILE A 455 33.46 9.72 -9.64
CA ILE A 455 32.62 9.63 -10.84
C ILE A 455 33.22 10.54 -11.91
N VAL A 456 33.34 10.05 -13.13
CA VAL A 456 33.75 10.84 -14.30
C VAL A 456 32.55 10.98 -15.22
N GLU A 457 32.13 12.22 -15.47
CA GLU A 457 30.92 12.54 -16.26
C GLU A 457 31.30 13.52 -17.39
N LYS A 458 30.96 13.18 -18.62
CA LYS A 458 31.26 14.01 -19.80
C LYS A 458 30.42 15.28 -19.88
N GLU A 459 29.19 15.25 -19.34
CA GLU A 459 28.30 16.39 -19.32
C GLU A 459 28.59 17.33 -18.12
N ALA A 460 28.03 18.53 -18.17
CA ALA A 460 28.16 19.52 -17.09
C ALA A 460 27.30 19.19 -15.85
N VAL A 461 26.35 18.26 -15.97
CA VAL A 461 25.38 17.91 -14.93
C VAL A 461 25.15 16.40 -14.86
N ALA A 462 24.84 15.91 -13.66
CA ALA A 462 24.40 14.53 -13.46
C ALA A 462 22.98 14.29 -13.97
N GLY A 463 22.60 13.01 -14.13
CA GLY A 463 21.24 12.57 -14.47
C GLY A 463 21.12 11.80 -15.77
N GLY A 464 22.06 12.00 -16.71
CA GLY A 464 22.05 11.28 -17.99
C GLY A 464 20.70 11.43 -18.72
N GLN A 465 20.10 10.32 -19.12
CA GLN A 465 18.84 10.33 -19.88
C GLN A 465 17.62 10.88 -19.09
N LEU A 466 17.65 10.90 -17.76
CA LEU A 466 16.55 11.46 -16.99
C LEU A 466 16.39 12.97 -17.19
N ASN A 467 17.48 13.68 -17.57
CA ASN A 467 17.45 15.11 -17.91
C ASN A 467 16.63 15.40 -19.18
N LEU A 468 16.31 14.40 -19.97
CA LEU A 468 15.40 14.48 -21.11
C LEU A 468 13.98 13.98 -20.73
N ALA A 469 13.93 12.95 -19.88
CA ALA A 469 12.66 12.30 -19.50
C ALA A 469 11.75 13.21 -18.67
N ASP A 470 12.30 14.17 -17.90
CA ASP A 470 11.56 15.13 -17.07
C ASP A 470 10.92 16.28 -17.87
N LYS A 471 11.29 16.49 -19.14
CA LYS A 471 10.82 17.61 -19.98
C LYS A 471 9.40 17.43 -20.51
N GLY A 472 8.86 16.20 -20.46
CA GLY A 472 7.49 15.95 -20.91
C GLY A 472 6.44 16.57 -19.95
N PRO A 473 5.22 16.93 -20.44
CA PRO A 473 4.16 17.47 -19.62
C PRO A 473 3.84 16.57 -18.39
N GLY A 474 3.85 17.16 -17.18
CA GLY A 474 3.57 16.44 -15.92
C GLY A 474 4.66 15.46 -15.48
N LYS A 475 5.84 15.47 -16.09
CA LYS A 475 6.97 14.58 -15.78
C LYS A 475 8.10 15.26 -15.00
N ASP A 476 7.93 16.51 -14.61
CA ASP A 476 8.88 17.31 -13.83
C ASP A 476 9.47 16.59 -12.61
N LYS A 477 8.66 15.74 -11.97
CA LYS A 477 9.05 14.99 -10.77
C LYS A 477 10.06 13.86 -11.04
N ILE A 478 10.30 13.50 -12.30
CA ILE A 478 11.34 12.53 -12.65
C ILE A 478 12.74 13.05 -12.28
N ALA A 479 12.95 14.36 -12.34
CA ALA A 479 14.19 15.02 -11.92
C ALA A 479 14.56 14.67 -10.45
N TRP A 480 13.57 14.49 -9.57
CA TRP A 480 13.80 14.14 -8.16
C TRP A 480 14.64 12.88 -7.96
N ALA A 481 14.53 11.91 -8.88
CA ALA A 481 15.35 10.70 -8.81
C ALA A 481 16.86 11.00 -8.87
N THR A 482 17.26 11.98 -9.68
CA THR A 482 18.65 12.43 -9.78
C THR A 482 19.02 13.35 -8.62
N GLU A 483 18.15 14.31 -8.27
CA GLU A 483 18.38 15.27 -7.19
C GLU A 483 18.60 14.58 -5.84
N ASP A 484 17.74 13.61 -5.49
CA ASP A 484 17.81 12.88 -4.23
C ASP A 484 19.08 12.00 -4.16
N LEU A 485 19.48 11.37 -5.27
CA LEU A 485 20.72 10.62 -5.34
C LEU A 485 21.94 11.54 -5.25
N MET A 486 21.92 12.68 -5.94
CA MET A 486 23.01 13.67 -5.85
C MET A 486 23.19 14.19 -4.43
N THR A 487 22.09 14.51 -3.73
CA THR A 487 22.11 14.91 -2.32
C THR A 487 22.78 13.82 -1.47
N SER A 488 22.36 12.57 -1.64
CA SER A 488 22.91 11.44 -0.88
C SER A 488 24.40 11.24 -1.13
N VAL A 489 24.84 11.15 -2.39
CA VAL A 489 26.26 10.88 -2.69
C VAL A 489 27.17 12.04 -2.33
N THR A 490 26.69 13.30 -2.45
CA THR A 490 27.43 14.49 -2.03
C THR A 490 27.67 14.49 -0.51
N LYS A 491 26.65 14.22 0.30
CA LYS A 491 26.79 14.07 1.76
C LYS A 491 27.71 12.92 2.15
N LEU A 492 27.78 11.86 1.34
CA LEU A 492 28.69 10.73 1.56
C LEU A 492 30.13 10.99 1.09
N GLY A 493 30.41 12.15 0.46
CA GLY A 493 31.74 12.58 0.08
C GLY A 493 32.22 12.04 -1.27
N VAL A 494 31.30 11.88 -2.26
CA VAL A 494 31.69 11.52 -3.63
C VAL A 494 32.54 12.61 -4.26
N ASN A 495 33.53 12.21 -5.05
CA ASN A 495 34.25 13.11 -5.97
C ASN A 495 33.65 12.98 -7.37
N ILE A 496 33.16 14.07 -7.98
CA ILE A 496 32.61 14.05 -9.35
C ILE A 496 33.40 15.01 -10.23
N LYS A 497 33.94 14.48 -11.33
CA LYS A 497 34.62 15.25 -12.40
C LYS A 497 33.63 15.44 -13.54
N PHE A 498 32.95 16.57 -13.57
CA PHE A 498 32.09 16.97 -14.69
C PHE A 498 32.91 17.48 -15.88
N ASN A 499 32.29 17.60 -17.07
CA ASN A 499 32.91 18.02 -18.32
C ASN A 499 34.17 17.21 -18.64
N THR A 500 34.20 15.93 -18.27
CA THR A 500 35.36 15.05 -18.40
C THR A 500 34.93 13.76 -19.06
N GLU A 501 35.39 13.53 -20.31
CA GLU A 501 35.18 12.26 -20.99
C GLU A 501 36.22 11.25 -20.49
N ALA A 502 35.75 10.08 -20.06
CA ALA A 502 36.63 9.02 -19.57
C ALA A 502 37.37 8.35 -20.77
N THR A 503 38.70 8.28 -20.70
CA THR A 503 39.52 7.53 -21.63
C THR A 503 40.12 6.28 -20.99
N VAL A 504 40.56 5.32 -21.81
CA VAL A 504 41.22 4.08 -21.33
C VAL A 504 42.50 4.41 -20.58
N GLU A 505 43.24 5.41 -21.05
CA GLU A 505 44.49 5.89 -20.46
C GLU A 505 44.23 6.45 -19.06
N MET A 506 43.24 7.36 -18.93
CA MET A 506 42.83 7.95 -17.66
C MET A 506 42.39 6.91 -16.61
N LEU A 507 41.82 5.81 -17.06
CA LEU A 507 41.34 4.74 -16.15
C LEU A 507 42.44 3.75 -15.75
N LYS A 508 43.62 3.79 -16.43
CA LYS A 508 44.81 2.98 -16.09
C LYS A 508 45.75 3.68 -15.12
N GLU A 509 45.69 5.02 -15.03
CA GLU A 509 46.41 5.84 -14.06
C GLU A 509 45.75 5.81 -12.67
#